data_75896ee2b5bb0e54ba87db30b84dcd61
#
_entry.id   75896ee2b5bb0e54ba87db30b84dcd61
#
_cell.length_a   1.000
_cell.length_b   1.000
_cell.length_c   1.000
_cell.angle_alpha   90.00
_cell.angle_beta   90.00
_cell.angle_gamma   90.00
#
_symmetry.space_group_name_H-M   'P 1'
#
loop_
_entity.id
_entity.type
_entity.pdbx_description
1 polymer ?
#
loop_
_entity_poly.entity_id
_entity_poly.type
_entity_poly.pdbx_seq_one_letter_code
_entity_poly.pdbx_strand_id
1 'polypeptide(L)'
;MSSKNILKLMKDKQVEYVDLRFTDPKGKLQHLTMDATVVDEDMLDKGVFFDGSSIAGWKAINESDMILKPDLDRPIIDPFNSHITLNIFCDILDAVKKDPYERDPRGTAKKAEAYLKKTGIGDKSYFGPEPEFFVFDDVRYKNDMNETSFSIDSSEGPYNTGKKYENGNMGHRPGIKGGYFPVPPVDSAQDMRSEYLKALKDMGVKVEKHHHEVAPSQHELGMYFGTLTNQADNVQLYKYAVQMVTHSFGKTATFMPKPVKGDNGSGMHCHQSIWKGNTPLFMGKEYAGLSKDALYYIGGILKHARAINAFSNATTNSYKRLIPGFEAPVILAYSARNRSASCRIPVIMNPKAARMEIRFPDAAGNPYLTFASMLMAGIDGIKNKIDPGKAFDQDLYSLSEDEVKKLPTVCGSLREAMQNLDKDRKFLTEGGVFTDDQIDAYIELKFQEIYNFEHTPHPIEFEMYYSG
;
A
#
# COMPACT_ATOMS: atom_id res chain seq x y z
N MET A 1 23.37 -7.51 8.02
CA MET A 1 24.23 -8.40 8.87
C MET A 1 25.08 -9.28 7.96
N SER A 2 26.13 -9.96 8.46
CA SER A 2 26.85 -10.97 7.66
C SER A 2 26.14 -12.33 7.75
N SER A 3 26.39 -13.22 6.76
CA SER A 3 25.83 -14.59 6.75
C SER A 3 26.22 -15.36 8.01
N LYS A 4 27.45 -15.19 8.50
CA LYS A 4 27.90 -15.75 9.79
C LYS A 4 27.06 -15.28 10.97
N ASN A 5 26.66 -13.99 10.99
CA ASN A 5 25.81 -13.46 12.06
C ASN A 5 24.40 -14.01 11.99
N ILE A 6 23.87 -14.26 10.79
CA ILE A 6 22.56 -14.91 10.61
C ILE A 6 22.61 -16.36 11.10
N LEU A 7 23.61 -17.13 10.71
CA LEU A 7 23.79 -18.53 11.20
C LEU A 7 23.93 -18.57 12.72
N LYS A 8 24.67 -17.61 13.32
CA LYS A 8 24.75 -17.49 14.78
C LYS A 8 23.39 -17.19 15.39
N LEU A 9 22.64 -16.22 14.83
CA LEU A 9 21.27 -15.89 15.28
C LEU A 9 20.36 -17.12 15.21
N MET A 10 20.41 -17.88 14.10
CA MET A 10 19.64 -19.12 13.93
C MET A 10 19.94 -20.12 15.06
N LYS A 11 21.23 -20.33 15.36
CA LYS A 11 21.65 -21.22 16.46
C LYS A 11 21.19 -20.71 17.82
N ASP A 12 21.42 -19.43 18.12
CA ASP A 12 21.10 -18.81 19.42
C ASP A 12 19.58 -18.81 19.69
N LYS A 13 18.76 -18.69 18.64
CA LYS A 13 17.30 -18.70 18.68
C LYS A 13 16.68 -20.07 18.44
N GLN A 14 17.48 -21.11 18.18
CA GLN A 14 17.00 -22.46 17.85
C GLN A 14 16.03 -22.47 16.67
N VAL A 15 16.36 -21.72 15.61
CA VAL A 15 15.54 -21.61 14.39
C VAL A 15 15.43 -22.99 13.73
N GLU A 16 14.21 -23.41 13.44
CA GLU A 16 13.89 -24.67 12.78
C GLU A 16 13.69 -24.46 11.26
N TYR A 17 13.15 -23.29 10.85
CA TYR A 17 12.88 -22.97 9.45
C TYR A 17 13.33 -21.56 9.10
N VAL A 18 13.75 -21.38 7.85
CA VAL A 18 14.03 -20.06 7.25
C VAL A 18 13.01 -19.81 6.15
N ASP A 19 12.28 -18.71 6.26
CA ASP A 19 11.22 -18.31 5.36
C ASP A 19 11.68 -17.13 4.50
N LEU A 20 11.92 -17.38 3.21
CA LEU A 20 12.36 -16.39 2.24
C LEU A 20 11.15 -15.71 1.64
N ARG A 21 10.97 -14.41 1.90
CA ARG A 21 9.79 -13.63 1.50
C ARG A 21 10.11 -12.63 0.41
N PHE A 22 9.22 -12.53 -0.57
CA PHE A 22 9.32 -11.56 -1.66
C PHE A 22 7.93 -11.07 -2.06
N THR A 23 7.87 -9.97 -2.80
CA THR A 23 6.59 -9.39 -3.22
C THR A 23 6.46 -9.48 -4.74
N ASP A 24 5.34 -10.01 -5.22
CA ASP A 24 5.03 -10.10 -6.63
C ASP A 24 4.61 -8.73 -7.23
N PRO A 25 4.48 -8.60 -8.56
CA PRO A 25 4.07 -7.33 -9.19
C PRO A 25 2.72 -6.78 -8.71
N LYS A 26 1.79 -7.66 -8.31
CA LYS A 26 0.48 -7.26 -7.77
C LYS A 26 0.53 -6.75 -6.34
N GLY A 27 1.65 -6.91 -5.64
CA GLY A 27 1.83 -6.52 -4.24
C GLY A 27 1.51 -7.62 -3.23
N LYS A 28 1.34 -8.87 -3.69
CA LYS A 28 1.13 -10.00 -2.81
C LYS A 28 2.47 -10.48 -2.23
N LEU A 29 2.51 -10.68 -0.91
CA LEU A 29 3.64 -11.28 -0.24
C LEU A 29 3.66 -12.78 -0.54
N GLN A 30 4.75 -13.26 -1.12
CA GLN A 30 5.03 -14.65 -1.46
C GLN A 30 6.15 -15.19 -0.57
N HIS A 31 6.27 -16.51 -0.44
CA HIS A 31 7.33 -17.10 0.35
C HIS A 31 7.76 -18.49 -0.12
N LEU A 32 8.96 -18.87 0.33
CA LEU A 32 9.53 -20.22 0.24
C LEU A 32 10.16 -20.54 1.58
N THR A 33 9.73 -21.63 2.23
CA THR A 33 10.26 -22.06 3.52
C THR A 33 11.29 -23.18 3.33
N MET A 34 12.44 -23.04 3.97
CA MET A 34 13.53 -24.02 3.99
C MET A 34 13.77 -24.57 5.39
N ASP A 35 14.14 -25.83 5.48
CA ASP A 35 14.65 -26.41 6.73
C ASP A 35 15.98 -25.72 7.11
N ALA A 36 16.12 -25.34 8.38
CA ALA A 36 17.30 -24.60 8.85
C ALA A 36 18.61 -25.39 8.68
N THR A 37 18.55 -26.72 8.61
CA THR A 37 19.74 -27.57 8.46
C THR A 37 20.40 -27.50 7.10
N VAL A 38 19.67 -27.05 6.06
CA VAL A 38 20.20 -26.88 4.69
C VAL A 38 20.61 -25.43 4.41
N VAL A 39 20.47 -24.52 5.38
CA VAL A 39 20.85 -23.11 5.23
C VAL A 39 22.29 -22.91 5.66
N ASP A 40 23.15 -22.49 4.75
CA ASP A 40 24.56 -22.24 4.98
C ASP A 40 24.97 -20.82 4.51
N GLU A 41 26.27 -20.47 4.66
CA GLU A 41 26.80 -19.18 4.20
C GLU A 41 26.65 -19.01 2.70
N ASP A 42 26.83 -20.06 1.92
CA ASP A 42 26.74 -20.01 0.44
C ASP A 42 25.33 -19.69 -0.01
N MET A 43 24.33 -20.33 0.57
CA MET A 43 22.90 -20.05 0.31
C MET A 43 22.54 -18.61 0.70
N LEU A 44 22.96 -18.12 1.86
CA LEU A 44 22.68 -16.76 2.30
C LEU A 44 23.36 -15.71 1.43
N ASP A 45 24.57 -16.02 0.90
CA ASP A 45 25.35 -15.12 0.07
C ASP A 45 24.95 -15.18 -1.41
N LYS A 46 24.54 -16.30 -1.95
CA LYS A 46 24.20 -16.47 -3.37
C LYS A 46 22.68 -16.50 -3.65
N GLY A 47 21.90 -16.90 -2.66
CA GLY A 47 20.44 -17.06 -2.78
C GLY A 47 20.03 -18.46 -3.25
N VAL A 48 18.74 -18.61 -3.50
CA VAL A 48 18.08 -19.89 -3.85
C VAL A 48 17.36 -19.76 -5.19
N PHE A 49 17.53 -20.75 -6.07
CA PHE A 49 16.78 -20.81 -7.32
C PHE A 49 15.31 -21.11 -7.08
N PHE A 50 14.46 -20.51 -7.87
CA PHE A 50 13.03 -20.79 -7.90
C PHE A 50 12.45 -20.54 -9.28
N ASP A 51 11.24 -21.07 -9.54
CA ASP A 51 10.50 -20.89 -10.78
C ASP A 51 9.79 -19.53 -10.83
N GLY A 52 10.39 -18.55 -11.51
CA GLY A 52 9.79 -17.23 -11.73
C GLY A 52 8.62 -17.22 -12.71
N SER A 53 8.43 -18.27 -13.54
CA SER A 53 7.30 -18.34 -14.47
C SER A 53 5.97 -18.61 -13.77
N SER A 54 6.01 -19.11 -12.55
CA SER A 54 4.84 -19.29 -11.69
C SER A 54 4.35 -17.96 -11.07
N ILE A 55 5.10 -16.86 -11.24
CA ILE A 55 4.73 -15.52 -10.76
C ILE A 55 4.20 -14.71 -11.94
N ALA A 56 2.91 -14.34 -11.86
CA ALA A 56 2.24 -13.59 -12.92
C ALA A 56 2.93 -12.22 -13.18
N GLY A 57 3.19 -11.93 -14.45
CA GLY A 57 3.85 -10.70 -14.90
C GLY A 57 5.38 -10.74 -14.85
N TRP A 58 5.98 -11.91 -14.51
CA TRP A 58 7.44 -12.10 -14.54
C TRP A 58 7.90 -12.83 -15.80
N LYS A 59 8.63 -13.93 -15.65
CA LYS A 59 9.26 -14.66 -16.76
C LYS A 59 8.27 -15.57 -17.50
N ALA A 60 8.61 -15.91 -18.74
CA ALA A 60 7.96 -16.99 -19.47
C ALA A 60 8.56 -18.35 -19.07
N ILE A 61 7.83 -19.44 -19.33
CA ILE A 61 8.20 -20.80 -18.90
C ILE A 61 9.56 -21.27 -19.45
N ASN A 62 9.98 -20.76 -20.60
CA ASN A 62 11.26 -21.07 -21.23
C ASN A 62 12.45 -20.30 -20.64
N GLU A 63 12.22 -19.36 -19.71
CA GLU A 63 13.22 -18.58 -19.00
C GLU A 63 12.90 -18.51 -17.51
N SER A 64 12.42 -19.61 -16.92
CA SER A 64 11.79 -19.65 -15.61
C SER A 64 12.72 -19.41 -14.41
N ASP A 65 14.00 -19.79 -14.55
CA ASP A 65 14.92 -19.78 -13.42
C ASP A 65 15.25 -18.36 -12.94
N MET A 66 15.03 -18.12 -11.66
CA MET A 66 15.33 -16.88 -10.95
C MET A 66 15.96 -17.18 -9.59
N ILE A 67 16.53 -16.18 -8.94
CA ILE A 67 17.17 -16.30 -7.63
C ILE A 67 16.46 -15.44 -6.61
N LEU A 68 16.05 -16.04 -5.48
CA LEU A 68 15.71 -15.34 -4.24
C LEU A 68 17.00 -14.99 -3.51
N LYS A 69 17.39 -13.73 -3.50
CA LYS A 69 18.59 -13.23 -2.82
C LYS A 69 18.21 -12.64 -1.46
N PRO A 70 18.55 -13.33 -0.34
CA PRO A 70 18.21 -12.85 0.99
C PRO A 70 18.84 -11.47 1.28
N ASP A 71 18.04 -10.55 1.83
CA ASP A 71 18.49 -9.28 2.40
C ASP A 71 18.72 -9.48 3.91
N LEU A 72 19.98 -9.60 4.29
CA LEU A 72 20.37 -9.97 5.65
C LEU A 72 20.28 -8.82 6.66
N ASP A 73 19.91 -7.62 6.24
CA ASP A 73 19.92 -6.45 7.13
C ASP A 73 18.78 -6.46 8.17
N ARG A 74 17.70 -7.20 7.86
CA ARG A 74 16.53 -7.26 8.74
C ARG A 74 15.94 -8.67 8.86
N PRO A 75 16.62 -9.58 9.56
CA PRO A 75 16.04 -10.89 9.91
C PRO A 75 14.94 -10.73 10.97
N ILE A 76 13.85 -11.47 10.85
CA ILE A 76 12.67 -11.36 11.71
C ILE A 76 12.28 -12.75 12.20
N ILE A 77 12.21 -12.95 13.52
CA ILE A 77 11.57 -14.15 14.07
C ILE A 77 10.06 -14.00 13.93
N ASP A 78 9.42 -14.96 13.28
CA ASP A 78 7.97 -14.93 13.05
C ASP A 78 7.22 -15.19 14.36
N PRO A 79 6.30 -14.29 14.78
CA PRO A 79 5.58 -14.46 16.03
C PRO A 79 4.38 -15.41 15.94
N PHE A 80 4.02 -15.90 14.73
CA PHE A 80 2.79 -16.64 14.50
C PHE A 80 2.99 -18.14 14.27
N ASN A 81 4.16 -18.55 13.80
CA ASN A 81 4.43 -19.95 13.49
C ASN A 81 4.65 -20.76 14.77
N SER A 82 4.15 -21.99 14.81
CA SER A 82 4.36 -22.92 15.92
C SER A 82 5.82 -23.38 16.06
N HIS A 83 6.54 -23.42 14.95
CA HIS A 83 7.97 -23.69 14.88
C HIS A 83 8.76 -22.39 14.73
N ILE A 84 9.90 -22.29 15.36
CA ILE A 84 10.72 -21.07 15.34
C ILE A 84 11.22 -20.82 13.92
N THR A 85 10.65 -19.84 13.26
CA THR A 85 10.88 -19.49 11.86
C THR A 85 11.54 -18.13 11.73
N LEU A 86 12.62 -18.06 10.95
CA LEU A 86 13.31 -16.82 10.61
C LEU A 86 12.86 -16.33 9.25
N ASN A 87 12.15 -15.21 9.21
CA ASN A 87 11.72 -14.55 7.96
C ASN A 87 12.82 -13.61 7.46
N ILE A 88 13.13 -13.69 6.16
CA ILE A 88 14.09 -12.82 5.49
C ILE A 88 13.44 -12.31 4.19
N PHE A 89 13.36 -10.97 4.01
CA PHE A 89 12.98 -10.39 2.73
C PHE A 89 14.07 -10.65 1.68
N CYS A 90 13.64 -10.93 0.45
CA CYS A 90 14.53 -11.20 -0.65
C CYS A 90 14.39 -10.17 -1.76
N ASP A 91 15.49 -9.84 -2.40
CA ASP A 91 15.53 -9.26 -3.73
C ASP A 91 15.53 -10.38 -4.78
N ILE A 92 15.11 -10.07 -6.00
CA ILE A 92 15.06 -11.03 -7.09
C ILE A 92 16.21 -10.75 -8.05
N LEU A 93 16.96 -11.81 -8.40
CA LEU A 93 18.04 -11.73 -9.39
C LEU A 93 17.70 -12.59 -10.61
N ASP A 94 18.20 -12.15 -11.77
CA ASP A 94 18.25 -12.99 -12.97
C ASP A 94 19.24 -14.14 -12.77
N ALA A 95 18.82 -15.37 -13.08
CA ALA A 95 19.63 -16.56 -12.79
C ALA A 95 20.90 -16.65 -13.63
N VAL A 96 20.90 -16.08 -14.84
CA VAL A 96 22.02 -16.15 -15.79
C VAL A 96 22.98 -14.98 -15.54
N LYS A 97 22.47 -13.76 -15.54
CA LYS A 97 23.27 -12.54 -15.41
C LYS A 97 23.67 -12.28 -13.95
N LYS A 98 22.89 -12.80 -12.98
CA LYS A 98 23.02 -12.54 -11.54
C LYS A 98 22.85 -11.06 -11.17
N ASP A 99 22.32 -10.26 -12.09
CA ASP A 99 21.96 -8.87 -11.88
C ASP A 99 20.54 -8.76 -11.25
N PRO A 100 20.21 -7.64 -10.58
CA PRO A 100 18.86 -7.38 -10.10
C PRO A 100 17.82 -7.50 -11.22
N TYR A 101 16.77 -8.29 -10.99
CA TYR A 101 15.71 -8.49 -11.96
C TYR A 101 14.91 -7.20 -12.15
N GLU A 102 14.71 -6.79 -13.41
CA GLU A 102 14.13 -5.48 -13.74
C GLU A 102 12.70 -5.32 -13.26
N ARG A 103 11.92 -6.41 -13.20
CA ARG A 103 10.52 -6.39 -12.75
C ARG A 103 10.35 -6.67 -11.26
N ASP A 104 11.45 -6.73 -10.48
CA ASP A 104 11.37 -6.85 -9.02
C ASP A 104 10.86 -5.54 -8.40
N PRO A 105 9.68 -5.54 -7.73
CA PRO A 105 9.17 -4.33 -7.11
C PRO A 105 10.09 -3.77 -6.01
N ARG A 106 10.67 -4.64 -5.18
CA ARG A 106 11.58 -4.22 -4.11
C ARG A 106 12.89 -3.65 -4.68
N GLY A 107 13.40 -4.27 -5.73
CA GLY A 107 14.53 -3.75 -6.50
C GLY A 107 14.24 -2.37 -7.09
N THR A 108 13.04 -2.13 -7.61
CA THR A 108 12.60 -0.82 -8.12
C THR A 108 12.59 0.24 -7.02
N ALA A 109 12.10 -0.08 -5.82
CA ALA A 109 12.13 0.82 -4.66
C ALA A 109 13.58 1.21 -4.28
N LYS A 110 14.49 0.25 -4.23
CA LYS A 110 15.93 0.49 -3.97
C LYS A 110 16.56 1.38 -5.05
N LYS A 111 16.21 1.16 -6.33
CA LYS A 111 16.67 2.02 -7.44
C LYS A 111 16.16 3.46 -7.30
N ALA A 112 14.93 3.67 -6.86
CA ALA A 112 14.35 4.99 -6.63
C ALA A 112 15.11 5.76 -5.52
N GLU A 113 15.44 5.11 -4.40
CA GLU A 113 16.25 5.70 -3.33
C GLU A 113 17.68 6.03 -3.82
N ALA A 114 18.29 5.13 -4.58
CA ALA A 114 19.61 5.35 -5.19
C ALA A 114 19.59 6.52 -6.20
N TYR A 115 18.52 6.63 -6.99
CA TYR A 115 18.33 7.72 -7.94
C TYR A 115 18.18 9.07 -7.24
N LEU A 116 17.38 9.18 -6.17
CA LEU A 116 17.28 10.39 -5.36
C LEU A 116 18.68 10.87 -4.93
N LYS A 117 19.49 9.96 -4.40
CA LYS A 117 20.87 10.27 -3.98
C LYS A 117 21.74 10.72 -5.17
N LYS A 118 21.63 10.06 -6.31
CA LYS A 118 22.36 10.39 -7.55
C LYS A 118 22.01 11.78 -8.08
N THR A 119 20.76 12.24 -7.94
CA THR A 119 20.35 13.58 -8.37
C THR A 119 20.98 14.70 -7.56
N GLY A 120 21.47 14.42 -6.36
CA GLY A 120 22.01 15.41 -5.43
C GLY A 120 20.95 16.25 -4.71
N ILE A 121 19.66 16.06 -5.00
CA ILE A 121 18.53 16.72 -4.33
C ILE A 121 18.53 16.36 -2.85
N GLY A 122 18.58 15.07 -2.55
CA GLY A 122 18.59 14.53 -1.18
C GLY A 122 19.28 13.19 -1.13
N ASP A 123 19.42 12.62 0.06
CA ASP A 123 20.02 11.30 0.28
C ASP A 123 19.05 10.33 0.98
N LYS A 124 17.92 10.83 1.48
CA LYS A 124 16.86 10.05 2.13
C LYS A 124 15.50 10.56 1.74
N SER A 125 14.61 9.64 1.42
CA SER A 125 13.16 9.88 1.36
C SER A 125 12.49 9.16 2.52
N TYR A 126 11.62 9.85 3.23
CA TYR A 126 10.82 9.26 4.30
C TYR A 126 9.37 9.13 3.88
N PHE A 127 8.79 8.00 4.20
CA PHE A 127 7.40 7.65 3.97
C PHE A 127 6.74 7.28 5.30
N GLY A 128 5.51 7.75 5.50
CA GLY A 128 4.64 7.41 6.63
C GLY A 128 3.27 7.00 6.07
N PRO A 129 3.08 5.73 5.67
CA PRO A 129 1.80 5.24 5.22
C PRO A 129 0.86 4.98 6.39
N GLU A 130 -0.44 5.24 6.17
CA GLU A 130 -1.55 5.02 7.09
C GLU A 130 -2.55 4.04 6.43
N PRO A 131 -2.24 2.72 6.36
CA PRO A 131 -3.14 1.76 5.73
C PRO A 131 -4.32 1.43 6.62
N GLU A 132 -5.53 1.65 6.09
CA GLU A 132 -6.79 1.26 6.68
C GLU A 132 -7.23 -0.12 6.19
N PHE A 133 -8.08 -0.81 6.97
CA PHE A 133 -8.58 -2.13 6.63
C PHE A 133 -9.93 -2.42 7.29
N PHE A 134 -10.64 -3.41 6.74
CA PHE A 134 -11.87 -3.92 7.33
C PHE A 134 -11.67 -5.30 7.94
N VAL A 135 -12.44 -5.59 9.00
CA VAL A 135 -12.51 -6.89 9.65
C VAL A 135 -13.96 -7.38 9.66
N PHE A 136 -14.17 -8.59 9.14
CA PHE A 136 -15.49 -9.21 9.07
C PHE A 136 -15.55 -10.53 9.84
N ASP A 137 -16.75 -10.89 10.32
CA ASP A 137 -17.02 -12.17 10.98
C ASP A 137 -17.25 -13.29 9.96
N ASP A 138 -17.81 -12.96 8.78
CA ASP A 138 -18.03 -13.93 7.70
C ASP A 138 -17.97 -13.22 6.34
N VAL A 139 -17.30 -13.86 5.38
CA VAL A 139 -17.24 -13.42 3.99
C VAL A 139 -17.47 -14.60 3.07
N ARG A 140 -18.49 -14.51 2.24
CA ARG A 140 -18.81 -15.51 1.22
C ARG A 140 -18.93 -14.84 -0.13
N TYR A 141 -18.39 -15.45 -1.14
CA TYR A 141 -18.54 -14.96 -2.52
C TYR A 141 -18.64 -16.15 -3.48
N LYS A 142 -19.32 -15.90 -4.58
CA LYS A 142 -19.52 -16.84 -5.66
C LYS A 142 -19.39 -16.11 -7.00
N ASN A 143 -18.73 -16.73 -7.94
CA ASN A 143 -18.55 -16.21 -9.29
C ASN A 143 -18.60 -17.37 -10.28
N ASP A 144 -19.80 -17.92 -10.45
CA ASP A 144 -20.12 -19.01 -11.36
C ASP A 144 -20.86 -18.47 -12.60
N MET A 145 -21.03 -19.32 -13.60
CA MET A 145 -21.70 -18.97 -14.87
C MET A 145 -23.12 -18.43 -14.66
N ASN A 146 -23.83 -18.93 -13.65
CA ASN A 146 -25.24 -18.64 -13.38
C ASN A 146 -25.47 -17.83 -12.09
N GLU A 147 -24.41 -17.50 -11.36
CA GLU A 147 -24.53 -16.80 -10.10
C GLU A 147 -23.27 -15.99 -9.79
N THR A 148 -23.44 -14.68 -9.64
CA THR A 148 -22.41 -13.79 -9.10
C THR A 148 -22.97 -13.13 -7.86
N SER A 149 -22.39 -13.44 -6.69
CA SER A 149 -22.85 -12.92 -5.42
C SER A 149 -21.69 -12.75 -4.43
N PHE A 150 -21.89 -11.88 -3.45
CA PHE A 150 -21.07 -11.83 -2.25
C PHE A 150 -21.95 -11.49 -1.04
N SER A 151 -21.51 -11.95 0.11
CA SER A 151 -22.16 -11.67 1.39
C SER A 151 -21.05 -11.46 2.41
N ILE A 152 -21.14 -10.36 3.14
CA ILE A 152 -20.30 -10.06 4.29
C ILE A 152 -21.17 -9.88 5.52
N ASP A 153 -20.65 -10.30 6.67
CA ASP A 153 -21.31 -10.14 7.96
C ASP A 153 -20.34 -9.63 9.01
N SER A 154 -20.84 -8.78 9.90
CA SER A 154 -20.08 -8.25 11.03
C SER A 154 -21.03 -7.93 12.19
N SER A 155 -20.61 -8.28 13.39
CA SER A 155 -21.34 -7.92 14.62
C SER A 155 -21.44 -6.41 14.83
N GLU A 156 -20.55 -5.62 14.22
CA GLU A 156 -20.59 -4.15 14.23
C GLU A 156 -21.48 -3.56 13.14
N GLY A 157 -21.73 -4.31 12.07
CA GLY A 157 -22.39 -3.78 10.87
C GLY A 157 -23.88 -3.58 11.03
N PRO A 158 -24.48 -2.52 10.44
CA PRO A 158 -25.92 -2.40 10.30
C PRO A 158 -26.51 -3.48 9.36
N TYR A 159 -25.65 -4.10 8.55
CA TYR A 159 -25.95 -5.22 7.65
C TYR A 159 -25.78 -6.59 8.34
N ASN A 160 -25.72 -6.62 9.68
CA ASN A 160 -25.72 -7.87 10.44
C ASN A 160 -26.99 -8.67 10.14
N THR A 161 -26.83 -9.91 9.70
CA THR A 161 -27.93 -10.78 9.23
C THR A 161 -28.72 -11.44 10.36
N GLY A 162 -28.44 -11.12 11.62
CA GLY A 162 -29.00 -11.80 12.78
C GLY A 162 -28.35 -13.15 13.08
N LYS A 163 -27.20 -13.44 12.46
CA LYS A 163 -26.38 -14.62 12.77
C LYS A 163 -26.07 -14.65 14.26
N LYS A 164 -26.10 -15.82 14.85
CA LYS A 164 -25.69 -16.00 16.25
C LYS A 164 -24.18 -15.99 16.34
N TYR A 165 -23.65 -15.11 17.15
CA TYR A 165 -22.25 -15.06 17.53
C TYR A 165 -22.09 -15.62 18.94
N GLU A 166 -20.91 -16.17 19.28
CA GLU A 166 -20.63 -16.78 20.57
C GLU A 166 -20.97 -15.85 21.74
N ASN A 167 -20.59 -14.57 21.63
CA ASN A 167 -20.89 -13.55 22.63
C ASN A 167 -22.14 -12.72 22.33
N GLY A 168 -22.89 -13.10 21.31
CA GLY A 168 -24.07 -12.38 20.85
C GLY A 168 -23.78 -11.00 20.24
N ASN A 169 -24.80 -10.38 19.63
CA ASN A 169 -24.77 -8.98 19.26
C ASN A 169 -25.45 -8.17 20.35
N MET A 170 -24.65 -7.46 21.13
CA MET A 170 -25.10 -6.75 22.34
C MET A 170 -25.78 -5.40 22.06
N GLY A 171 -25.98 -5.02 20.77
CA GLY A 171 -26.60 -3.76 20.38
C GLY A 171 -25.69 -2.53 20.41
N HIS A 172 -24.51 -2.62 21.01
CA HIS A 172 -23.50 -1.56 20.95
C HIS A 172 -22.78 -1.64 19.62
N ARG A 173 -23.11 -0.73 18.70
CA ARG A 173 -22.56 -0.70 17.34
C ARG A 173 -22.37 0.73 16.87
N PRO A 174 -21.31 1.01 16.08
CA PRO A 174 -21.23 2.27 15.36
C PRO A 174 -22.32 2.32 14.28
N GLY A 175 -22.90 3.48 14.04
CA GLY A 175 -23.78 3.72 12.89
C GLY A 175 -22.96 3.88 11.61
N ILE A 176 -23.65 3.94 10.46
CA ILE A 176 -23.03 4.31 9.17
C ILE A 176 -22.31 5.64 9.34
N LYS A 177 -21.03 5.72 8.97
CA LYS A 177 -20.12 6.86 9.18
C LYS A 177 -20.00 7.32 10.65
N GLY A 178 -20.32 6.45 11.61
CA GLY A 178 -20.34 6.76 13.04
C GLY A 178 -19.24 6.09 13.87
N GLY A 179 -18.28 5.42 13.22
CA GLY A 179 -17.26 4.58 13.90
C GLY A 179 -15.99 5.30 14.35
N TYR A 180 -15.83 6.61 14.10
CA TYR A 180 -14.57 7.29 14.41
C TYR A 180 -14.42 7.55 15.91
N PHE A 181 -13.45 6.87 16.54
CA PHE A 181 -13.04 7.00 17.94
C PHE A 181 -14.07 6.68 19.04
N PRO A 182 -15.02 5.74 18.88
CA PRO A 182 -15.85 5.38 20.02
C PRO A 182 -15.01 4.62 21.05
N VAL A 183 -15.47 4.64 22.29
CA VAL A 183 -14.89 3.76 23.33
C VAL A 183 -15.59 2.40 23.35
N PRO A 184 -14.97 1.34 23.87
CA PRO A 184 -15.67 0.07 24.15
C PRO A 184 -16.92 0.29 25.00
N PRO A 185 -18.01 -0.48 24.82
CA PRO A 185 -18.12 -1.63 23.93
C PRO A 185 -18.57 -1.33 22.48
N VAL A 186 -18.82 -0.06 22.13
CA VAL A 186 -19.12 0.33 20.73
C VAL A 186 -17.94 -0.01 19.82
N ASP A 187 -16.73 0.29 20.27
CA ASP A 187 -15.49 -0.25 19.70
C ASP A 187 -15.27 -1.69 20.20
N SER A 188 -15.70 -2.66 19.41
CA SER A 188 -15.58 -4.07 19.77
C SER A 188 -14.18 -4.68 19.53
N ALA A 189 -13.27 -3.96 18.88
CA ALA A 189 -11.99 -4.49 18.42
C ALA A 189 -10.74 -3.90 19.13
N GLN A 190 -10.93 -3.24 20.28
CA GLN A 190 -9.84 -2.63 21.05
C GLN A 190 -8.70 -3.62 21.34
N ASP A 191 -9.01 -4.81 21.86
CA ASP A 191 -8.01 -5.81 22.24
C ASP A 191 -7.34 -6.42 21.00
N MET A 192 -8.12 -6.72 19.97
CA MET A 192 -7.57 -7.24 18.71
C MET A 192 -6.58 -6.24 18.07
N ARG A 193 -6.89 -4.93 18.09
CA ARG A 193 -5.95 -3.93 17.58
C ARG A 193 -4.70 -3.80 18.44
N SER A 194 -4.80 -4.02 19.73
CA SER A 194 -3.64 -4.06 20.62
C SER A 194 -2.71 -5.25 20.31
N GLU A 195 -3.29 -6.41 19.95
CA GLU A 195 -2.51 -7.58 19.51
C GLU A 195 -1.82 -7.34 18.16
N TYR A 196 -2.43 -6.59 17.22
CA TYR A 196 -1.74 -6.16 15.99
C TYR A 196 -0.47 -5.35 16.31
N LEU A 197 -0.59 -4.35 17.19
CA LEU A 197 0.58 -3.54 17.57
C LEU A 197 1.66 -4.36 18.27
N LYS A 198 1.25 -5.34 19.09
CA LYS A 198 2.19 -6.25 19.75
C LYS A 198 2.94 -7.09 18.71
N ALA A 199 2.24 -7.73 17.79
CA ALA A 199 2.83 -8.55 16.75
C ALA A 199 3.78 -7.74 15.85
N LEU A 200 3.39 -6.52 15.47
CA LEU A 200 4.24 -5.61 14.70
C LEU A 200 5.52 -5.24 15.46
N LYS A 201 5.44 -4.95 16.76
CA LYS A 201 6.62 -4.70 17.62
C LYS A 201 7.54 -5.91 17.69
N ASP A 202 6.97 -7.10 17.83
CA ASP A 202 7.73 -8.36 17.89
C ASP A 202 8.48 -8.61 16.56
N MET A 203 7.93 -8.15 15.43
CA MET A 203 8.59 -8.15 14.10
C MET A 203 9.52 -6.94 13.86
N GLY A 204 9.75 -6.10 14.86
CA GLY A 204 10.67 -4.95 14.77
C GLY A 204 10.09 -3.73 14.05
N VAL A 205 8.78 -3.66 13.83
CA VAL A 205 8.10 -2.46 13.30
C VAL A 205 7.83 -1.49 14.45
N LYS A 206 8.24 -0.23 14.28
CA LYS A 206 7.90 0.83 15.23
C LYS A 206 6.47 1.28 15.02
N VAL A 207 5.62 1.09 16.00
CA VAL A 207 4.21 1.45 16.00
C VAL A 207 3.93 2.62 16.94
N GLU A 208 2.83 3.33 16.71
CA GLU A 208 2.46 4.54 17.44
C GLU A 208 1.12 4.39 18.15
N LYS A 209 0.06 4.07 17.42
CA LYS A 209 -1.34 4.11 17.89
C LYS A 209 -2.20 3.13 17.12
N HIS A 210 -3.41 2.92 17.59
CA HIS A 210 -4.50 2.32 16.81
C HIS A 210 -5.82 2.99 17.15
N HIS A 211 -6.78 2.92 16.25
CA HIS A 211 -8.13 3.39 16.47
C HIS A 211 -9.14 2.69 15.56
N HIS A 212 -10.41 2.82 15.93
CA HIS A 212 -11.52 2.48 15.06
C HIS A 212 -11.70 3.60 14.02
N GLU A 213 -11.95 3.23 12.78
CA GLU A 213 -12.19 4.15 11.66
C GLU A 213 -13.68 4.47 11.48
N VAL A 214 -13.98 5.31 10.47
CA VAL A 214 -15.28 5.92 10.25
C VAL A 214 -16.38 4.90 9.96
N ALA A 215 -16.10 3.87 9.16
CA ALA A 215 -17.08 2.83 8.86
C ALA A 215 -17.10 1.76 9.97
N PRO A 216 -18.28 1.14 10.25
CA PRO A 216 -18.32 -0.10 11.03
C PRO A 216 -17.32 -1.12 10.50
N SER A 217 -16.65 -1.85 11.40
CA SER A 217 -15.64 -2.86 11.06
C SER A 217 -14.36 -2.34 10.43
N GLN A 218 -14.15 -1.03 10.40
CA GLN A 218 -12.97 -0.40 9.81
C GLN A 218 -11.96 0.05 10.88
N HIS A 219 -10.68 -0.19 10.62
CA HIS A 219 -9.60 0.04 11.59
C HIS A 219 -8.37 0.64 10.91
N GLU A 220 -7.55 1.32 11.73
CA GLU A 220 -6.24 1.85 11.36
C GLU A 220 -5.23 1.64 12.48
N LEU A 221 -3.97 1.37 12.10
CA LEU A 221 -2.82 1.32 13.00
C LEU A 221 -1.77 2.32 12.52
N GLY A 222 -1.27 3.16 13.42
CA GLY A 222 -0.19 4.09 13.13
C GLY A 222 1.18 3.44 13.24
N MET A 223 1.99 3.61 12.20
CA MET A 223 3.41 3.25 12.18
C MET A 223 4.28 4.50 12.13
N TYR A 224 5.46 4.46 12.77
CA TYR A 224 6.45 5.52 12.56
C TYR A 224 6.93 5.49 11.11
N PHE A 225 7.26 6.68 10.58
CA PHE A 225 7.82 6.83 9.25
C PHE A 225 9.22 6.17 9.14
N GLY A 226 9.58 5.74 7.95
CA GLY A 226 10.88 5.16 7.61
C GLY A 226 11.30 5.49 6.19
N THR A 227 12.47 5.03 5.76
CA THR A 227 12.90 5.16 4.36
C THR A 227 12.01 4.35 3.44
N LEU A 228 11.98 4.69 2.16
CA LEU A 228 11.04 4.15 1.18
C LEU A 228 10.96 2.62 1.20
N THR A 229 12.08 1.94 0.95
CA THR A 229 12.12 0.47 0.89
C THR A 229 11.77 -0.16 2.23
N ASN A 230 12.32 0.36 3.32
CA ASN A 230 12.02 -0.14 4.67
C ASN A 230 10.54 0.01 5.01
N GLN A 231 9.91 1.10 4.59
CA GLN A 231 8.50 1.33 4.88
C GLN A 231 7.59 0.49 4.00
N ALA A 232 8.00 0.18 2.77
CA ALA A 232 7.28 -0.79 1.93
C ALA A 232 7.35 -2.21 2.52
N ASP A 233 8.52 -2.63 3.04
CA ASP A 233 8.67 -3.86 3.83
C ASP A 233 7.73 -3.83 5.06
N ASN A 234 7.65 -2.71 5.78
CA ASN A 234 6.75 -2.55 6.94
C ASN A 234 5.27 -2.68 6.57
N VAL A 235 4.84 -2.15 5.41
CA VAL A 235 3.45 -2.33 4.93
C VAL A 235 3.15 -3.80 4.67
N GLN A 236 4.10 -4.57 4.13
CA GLN A 236 3.92 -6.01 3.95
C GLN A 236 3.80 -6.75 5.29
N LEU A 237 4.64 -6.40 6.27
CA LEU A 237 4.53 -6.95 7.64
C LEU A 237 3.23 -6.53 8.32
N TYR A 238 2.78 -5.31 8.11
CA TYR A 238 1.51 -4.81 8.61
C TYR A 238 0.33 -5.64 8.08
N LYS A 239 0.28 -5.85 6.76
CA LYS A 239 -0.76 -6.69 6.14
C LYS A 239 -0.74 -8.11 6.67
N TYR A 240 0.44 -8.69 6.80
CA TYR A 240 0.64 -10.03 7.36
C TYR A 240 0.16 -10.12 8.80
N ALA A 241 0.59 -9.20 9.68
CA ALA A 241 0.18 -9.17 11.08
C ALA A 241 -1.33 -9.01 11.23
N VAL A 242 -1.94 -8.09 10.48
CA VAL A 242 -3.40 -7.88 10.48
C VAL A 242 -4.13 -9.16 10.10
N GLN A 243 -3.73 -9.83 9.03
CA GLN A 243 -4.38 -11.06 8.58
C GLN A 243 -4.22 -12.19 9.60
N MET A 244 -3.01 -12.39 10.14
CA MET A 244 -2.71 -13.49 11.08
C MET A 244 -3.41 -13.31 12.42
N VAL A 245 -3.35 -12.12 13.01
CA VAL A 245 -4.03 -11.86 14.29
C VAL A 245 -5.56 -11.92 14.10
N THR A 246 -6.09 -11.32 13.03
CA THR A 246 -7.54 -11.42 12.75
C THR A 246 -7.99 -12.88 12.64
N HIS A 247 -7.20 -13.72 11.94
CA HIS A 247 -7.48 -15.14 11.83
C HIS A 247 -7.50 -15.84 13.21
N SER A 248 -6.58 -15.49 14.11
CA SER A 248 -6.57 -16.06 15.47
C SER A 248 -7.78 -15.67 16.32
N PHE A 249 -8.45 -14.55 15.98
CA PHE A 249 -9.72 -14.13 16.58
C PHE A 249 -10.96 -14.76 15.90
N GLY A 250 -10.78 -15.69 14.95
CA GLY A 250 -11.87 -16.33 14.23
C GLY A 250 -12.59 -15.38 13.24
N LYS A 251 -11.91 -14.31 12.81
CA LYS A 251 -12.41 -13.29 11.88
C LYS A 251 -11.54 -13.23 10.62
N THR A 252 -11.91 -12.38 9.66
CA THR A 252 -11.14 -12.17 8.44
C THR A 252 -10.93 -10.69 8.16
N ALA A 253 -9.73 -10.30 7.73
CA ALA A 253 -9.38 -8.93 7.39
C ALA A 253 -9.18 -8.75 5.88
N THR A 254 -9.55 -7.57 5.38
CA THR A 254 -9.31 -7.20 3.99
C THR A 254 -8.78 -5.78 3.85
N PHE A 255 -7.86 -5.60 2.91
CA PHE A 255 -7.37 -4.30 2.44
C PHE A 255 -8.06 -3.84 1.15
N MET A 256 -9.19 -4.44 0.79
CA MET A 256 -10.03 -3.94 -0.30
C MET A 256 -10.41 -2.49 -0.05
N PRO A 257 -10.22 -1.59 -1.02
CA PRO A 257 -10.51 -0.16 -0.85
C PRO A 257 -11.98 0.15 -0.59
N LYS A 258 -12.90 -0.66 -1.13
CA LYS A 258 -14.36 -0.47 -0.98
C LYS A 258 -15.09 -1.80 -0.89
N PRO A 259 -15.03 -2.50 0.25
CA PRO A 259 -15.76 -3.76 0.42
C PRO A 259 -17.24 -3.57 0.72
N VAL A 260 -17.65 -2.43 1.29
CA VAL A 260 -19.02 -2.13 1.74
C VAL A 260 -19.62 -0.98 0.94
N LYS A 261 -20.84 -1.17 0.40
CA LYS A 261 -21.61 -0.14 -0.28
C LYS A 261 -22.19 0.86 0.73
N GLY A 262 -22.17 2.15 0.41
CA GLY A 262 -22.87 3.18 1.17
C GLY A 262 -22.15 3.70 2.43
N ASP A 263 -20.91 3.26 2.69
CA ASP A 263 -20.08 3.74 3.79
C ASP A 263 -18.67 4.11 3.31
N ASN A 264 -17.76 4.59 4.18
CA ASN A 264 -16.41 4.95 3.81
C ASN A 264 -15.62 3.73 3.32
N GLY A 265 -14.63 3.98 2.46
CA GLY A 265 -13.65 2.99 2.02
C GLY A 265 -12.31 3.15 2.73
N SER A 266 -11.40 2.19 2.53
CA SER A 266 -10.06 2.17 3.11
C SER A 266 -9.04 2.84 2.21
N GLY A 267 -8.32 3.82 2.76
CA GLY A 267 -7.17 4.48 2.15
C GLY A 267 -5.85 3.90 2.63
N MET A 268 -4.79 4.44 2.04
CA MET A 268 -3.43 4.40 2.57
C MET A 268 -2.81 5.78 2.34
N HIS A 269 -3.15 6.72 3.19
CA HIS A 269 -2.57 8.06 3.09
C HIS A 269 -1.05 7.96 3.26
N CYS A 270 -0.29 8.69 2.44
CA CYS A 270 1.17 8.60 2.45
C CYS A 270 1.80 9.94 2.77
N HIS A 271 2.30 10.10 3.98
CA HIS A 271 3.17 11.21 4.36
C HIS A 271 4.54 11.06 3.70
N GLN A 272 5.09 12.16 3.20
CA GLN A 272 6.37 12.15 2.50
C GLN A 272 7.22 13.36 2.84
N SER A 273 8.54 13.14 2.90
CA SER A 273 9.54 14.22 3.00
C SER A 273 10.88 13.75 2.44
N ILE A 274 11.71 14.71 1.97
CA ILE A 274 13.09 14.46 1.52
C ILE A 274 14.06 15.14 2.46
N TRP A 275 15.17 14.47 2.72
CA TRP A 275 16.23 14.93 3.61
C TRP A 275 17.61 14.85 2.94
N LYS A 276 18.53 15.68 3.41
CA LYS A 276 19.96 15.62 3.08
C LYS A 276 20.76 15.61 4.39
N GLY A 277 21.38 14.47 4.67
CA GLY A 277 21.95 14.21 6.00
C GLY A 277 20.88 14.26 7.08
N ASN A 278 21.00 15.25 7.97
CA ASN A 278 20.03 15.49 9.06
C ASN A 278 19.13 16.72 8.80
N THR A 279 19.17 17.29 7.60
CA THR A 279 18.43 18.49 7.24
C THR A 279 17.15 18.13 6.49
N PRO A 280 15.96 18.46 6.99
CA PRO A 280 14.71 18.32 6.28
C PRO A 280 14.63 19.35 5.16
N LEU A 281 14.42 18.94 3.92
CA LEU A 281 14.39 19.85 2.76
C LEU A 281 13.02 20.50 2.54
N PHE A 282 11.97 19.98 3.18
CA PHE A 282 10.62 20.48 2.99
C PHE A 282 10.29 21.70 3.87
N MET A 283 11.10 21.99 4.88
CA MET A 283 10.92 23.18 5.71
C MET A 283 11.36 24.45 4.97
N GLY A 284 10.55 25.52 4.99
CA GLY A 284 10.86 26.77 4.31
C GLY A 284 10.01 27.94 4.78
N LYS A 285 9.83 28.93 3.89
CA LYS A 285 9.08 30.18 4.17
C LYS A 285 7.92 30.41 3.20
N GLU A 286 7.70 29.46 2.29
CA GLU A 286 6.60 29.53 1.33
C GLU A 286 5.28 29.09 1.98
N TYR A 287 4.25 28.85 1.18
CA TYR A 287 2.93 28.44 1.65
C TYR A 287 2.98 27.32 2.70
N ALA A 288 2.24 27.50 3.78
CA ALA A 288 2.17 26.59 4.93
C ALA A 288 3.51 26.26 5.61
N GLY A 289 4.56 27.09 5.42
CA GLY A 289 5.89 26.86 5.99
C GLY A 289 6.74 25.86 5.22
N LEU A 290 6.36 25.54 3.99
CA LEU A 290 7.13 24.69 3.12
C LEU A 290 8.26 25.43 2.38
N SER A 291 9.21 24.69 1.84
CA SER A 291 10.23 25.18 0.92
C SER A 291 9.68 25.21 -0.52
N LYS A 292 10.39 25.91 -1.42
CA LYS A 292 10.10 25.85 -2.86
C LYS A 292 10.23 24.42 -3.42
N ASP A 293 11.24 23.69 -2.98
CA ASP A 293 11.42 22.30 -3.39
C ASP A 293 10.25 21.40 -2.97
N ALA A 294 9.68 21.62 -1.78
CA ALA A 294 8.48 20.92 -1.34
C ALA A 294 7.27 21.27 -2.22
N LEU A 295 7.10 22.53 -2.61
CA LEU A 295 6.02 22.93 -3.54
C LEU A 295 6.24 22.33 -4.92
N TYR A 296 7.45 22.32 -5.45
CA TYR A 296 7.78 21.66 -6.72
C TYR A 296 7.55 20.15 -6.64
N TYR A 297 7.89 19.52 -5.50
CA TYR A 297 7.57 18.12 -5.26
C TYR A 297 6.06 17.85 -5.38
N ILE A 298 5.24 18.67 -4.73
CA ILE A 298 3.77 18.61 -4.84
C ILE A 298 3.35 18.84 -6.31
N GLY A 299 3.95 19.78 -7.01
CA GLY A 299 3.70 20.03 -8.43
C GLY A 299 3.94 18.80 -9.31
N GLY A 300 5.03 18.06 -9.05
CA GLY A 300 5.32 16.79 -9.72
C GLY A 300 4.27 15.71 -9.41
N ILE A 301 3.89 15.56 -8.14
CA ILE A 301 2.84 14.63 -7.73
C ILE A 301 1.51 14.94 -8.44
N LEU A 302 1.06 16.19 -8.44
CA LEU A 302 -0.20 16.59 -9.06
C LEU A 302 -0.18 16.39 -10.58
N LYS A 303 0.95 16.71 -11.24
CA LYS A 303 1.14 16.52 -12.68
C LYS A 303 1.02 15.05 -13.09
N HIS A 304 1.65 14.15 -12.33
CA HIS A 304 1.74 12.73 -12.65
C HIS A 304 0.71 11.87 -11.89
N ALA A 305 -0.21 12.47 -11.14
CA ALA A 305 -1.16 11.76 -10.27
C ALA A 305 -1.94 10.66 -10.99
N ARG A 306 -2.36 10.91 -12.24
CA ARG A 306 -3.14 9.95 -13.03
C ARG A 306 -2.32 8.73 -13.47
N ALA A 307 -1.02 8.89 -13.71
CA ALA A 307 -0.10 7.77 -13.93
C ALA A 307 0.22 7.05 -12.62
N ILE A 308 0.41 7.79 -11.52
CA ILE A 308 0.61 7.23 -10.18
C ILE A 308 -0.59 6.37 -9.74
N ASN A 309 -1.83 6.74 -10.13
CA ASN A 309 -3.02 5.94 -9.82
C ASN A 309 -2.91 4.48 -10.26
N ALA A 310 -2.15 4.19 -11.31
CA ALA A 310 -1.91 2.82 -11.75
C ALA A 310 -1.30 1.93 -10.66
N PHE A 311 -0.44 2.48 -9.82
CA PHE A 311 0.22 1.79 -8.72
C PHE A 311 -0.45 2.04 -7.37
N SER A 312 -0.88 3.26 -7.11
CA SER A 312 -1.46 3.68 -5.83
C SER A 312 -2.92 3.29 -5.65
N ASN A 313 -3.64 3.02 -6.75
CA ASN A 313 -5.04 2.61 -6.80
C ASN A 313 -5.18 1.46 -7.82
N ALA A 314 -4.53 0.36 -7.51
CA ALA A 314 -4.14 -0.67 -8.46
C ALA A 314 -5.24 -1.72 -8.74
N THR A 315 -6.49 -1.51 -8.30
CA THR A 315 -7.58 -2.46 -8.49
C THR A 315 -8.83 -1.81 -9.05
N THR A 316 -9.71 -2.58 -9.68
CA THR A 316 -11.03 -2.09 -10.10
C THR A 316 -11.88 -1.63 -8.90
N ASN A 317 -11.63 -2.19 -7.72
CA ASN A 317 -12.30 -1.83 -6.48
C ASN A 317 -11.81 -0.47 -5.92
N SER A 318 -10.57 -0.05 -6.23
CA SER A 318 -10.01 1.25 -5.84
C SER A 318 -10.90 2.42 -6.31
N TYR A 319 -11.45 2.32 -7.50
CA TYR A 319 -12.29 3.37 -8.11
C TYR A 319 -13.73 3.37 -7.61
N LYS A 320 -14.13 2.38 -6.84
CA LYS A 320 -15.37 2.41 -6.05
C LYS A 320 -15.20 3.20 -4.73
N ARG A 321 -13.96 3.38 -4.24
CA ARG A 321 -13.60 4.27 -3.14
C ARG A 321 -13.44 5.71 -3.61
N LEU A 322 -12.79 5.95 -4.76
CA LEU A 322 -12.46 7.28 -5.29
C LEU A 322 -13.71 7.96 -5.91
N ILE A 323 -14.72 8.18 -5.08
CA ILE A 323 -15.97 8.87 -5.44
C ILE A 323 -16.23 10.00 -4.44
N PRO A 324 -16.84 11.12 -4.85
CA PRO A 324 -17.17 12.23 -3.94
C PRO A 324 -18.09 11.78 -2.81
N GLY A 325 -17.94 12.40 -1.61
CA GLY A 325 -18.84 12.22 -0.48
C GLY A 325 -18.49 11.10 0.51
N PHE A 326 -17.37 10.38 0.31
CA PHE A 326 -16.92 9.30 1.20
C PHE A 326 -15.47 9.48 1.69
N GLU A 327 -15.09 10.74 1.95
CA GLU A 327 -13.76 11.14 2.46
C GLU A 327 -12.58 10.69 1.58
N ALA A 328 -12.85 10.35 0.32
CA ALA A 328 -11.83 10.07 -0.67
C ALA A 328 -11.61 11.30 -1.55
N PRO A 329 -10.44 11.96 -1.49
CA PRO A 329 -10.18 13.15 -2.28
C PRO A 329 -9.96 12.78 -3.74
N VAL A 330 -10.85 13.24 -4.61
CA VAL A 330 -10.78 12.99 -6.06
C VAL A 330 -10.19 14.16 -6.83
N ILE A 331 -10.23 15.38 -6.28
CA ILE A 331 -9.74 16.61 -6.94
C ILE A 331 -8.24 16.72 -6.71
N LEU A 332 -7.49 16.89 -7.81
CA LEU A 332 -6.04 17.09 -7.80
C LEU A 332 -5.70 18.51 -7.39
N ALA A 333 -5.71 18.75 -6.10
CA ALA A 333 -5.40 20.02 -5.47
C ALA A 333 -4.52 19.80 -4.24
N TYR A 334 -3.86 20.88 -3.78
CA TYR A 334 -3.14 20.86 -2.51
C TYR A 334 -3.65 21.97 -1.59
N SER A 335 -3.59 21.73 -0.28
CA SER A 335 -4.03 22.70 0.73
C SER A 335 -3.43 22.41 2.11
N ALA A 336 -3.28 23.46 2.92
CA ALA A 336 -2.88 23.32 4.30
C ALA A 336 -4.06 22.89 5.17
N ARG A 337 -3.87 21.84 5.99
CA ARG A 337 -4.85 21.35 6.99
C ARG A 337 -6.19 20.86 6.41
N ASN A 338 -6.38 20.90 5.12
CA ASN A 338 -7.62 20.56 4.45
C ASN A 338 -7.62 19.08 4.00
N ARG A 339 -8.51 18.28 4.57
CA ARG A 339 -8.62 16.83 4.27
C ARG A 339 -9.39 16.53 2.98
N SER A 340 -10.05 17.50 2.38
CA SER A 340 -10.72 17.32 1.09
C SER A 340 -9.78 17.43 -0.12
N ALA A 341 -8.56 17.95 0.08
CA ALA A 341 -7.54 18.01 -0.97
C ALA A 341 -6.77 16.69 -1.11
N SER A 342 -6.42 16.31 -2.34
CA SER A 342 -5.62 15.09 -2.62
C SER A 342 -4.18 15.17 -2.09
N CYS A 343 -3.62 16.38 -2.00
CA CYS A 343 -2.36 16.67 -1.32
C CYS A 343 -2.61 17.60 -0.14
N ARG A 344 -2.46 17.07 1.06
CA ARG A 344 -2.61 17.84 2.30
C ARG A 344 -1.24 18.17 2.87
N ILE A 345 -1.10 19.40 3.40
CA ILE A 345 0.07 19.82 4.19
C ILE A 345 -0.37 19.85 5.66
N PRO A 346 0.09 18.88 6.49
CA PRO A 346 -0.19 18.89 7.92
C PRO A 346 0.41 20.11 8.62
N VAL A 347 -0.08 20.43 9.82
CA VAL A 347 0.53 21.48 10.65
C VAL A 347 1.98 21.13 10.97
N ILE A 348 2.89 22.06 10.73
CA ILE A 348 4.32 21.87 11.00
C ILE A 348 4.61 22.36 12.42
N MET A 349 4.74 21.41 13.36
CA MET A 349 5.02 21.71 14.78
C MET A 349 6.50 22.01 15.04
N ASN A 350 7.39 21.48 14.21
CA ASN A 350 8.82 21.70 14.26
C ASN A 350 9.44 21.44 12.87
N PRO A 351 10.64 21.93 12.58
CA PRO A 351 11.25 21.80 11.24
C PRO A 351 11.34 20.36 10.71
N LYS A 352 11.56 19.37 11.58
CA LYS A 352 11.66 17.96 11.20
C LYS A 352 10.30 17.34 10.86
N ALA A 353 9.20 18.01 11.21
CA ALA A 353 7.84 17.56 10.91
C ALA A 353 7.32 18.07 9.56
N ALA A 354 8.12 18.89 8.83
CA ALA A 354 7.74 19.41 7.51
C ALA A 354 7.60 18.27 6.50
N ARG A 355 6.37 18.05 6.03
CA ARG A 355 5.99 16.97 5.13
C ARG A 355 4.74 17.32 4.35
N MET A 356 4.50 16.57 3.29
CA MET A 356 3.22 16.55 2.57
C MET A 356 2.56 15.18 2.74
N GLU A 357 1.26 15.09 2.54
CA GLU A 357 0.45 13.88 2.61
C GLU A 357 -0.32 13.72 1.30
N ILE A 358 -0.18 12.56 0.65
CA ILE A 358 -1.01 12.17 -0.48
C ILE A 358 -2.15 11.30 0.06
N ARG A 359 -3.40 11.62 -0.31
CA ARG A 359 -4.58 11.01 0.30
C ARG A 359 -5.37 10.07 -0.62
N PHE A 360 -5.14 10.08 -1.93
CA PHE A 360 -5.85 9.18 -2.86
C PHE A 360 -5.37 7.73 -2.85
N PRO A 361 -4.14 7.36 -2.45
CA PRO A 361 -3.71 5.96 -2.45
C PRO A 361 -4.55 5.06 -1.55
N ASP A 362 -4.53 3.76 -1.86
CA ASP A 362 -5.08 2.70 -1.02
C ASP A 362 -4.08 1.56 -0.82
N ALA A 363 -4.38 0.67 0.13
CA ALA A 363 -3.48 -0.39 0.53
C ALA A 363 -3.54 -1.66 -0.35
N ALA A 364 -4.41 -1.70 -1.38
CA ALA A 364 -4.54 -2.87 -2.25
C ALA A 364 -3.38 -3.00 -3.25
N GLY A 365 -2.68 -1.90 -3.53
CA GLY A 365 -1.55 -1.87 -4.45
C GLY A 365 -0.25 -2.44 -3.88
N ASN A 366 0.76 -2.49 -4.75
CA ASN A 366 2.12 -2.86 -4.39
C ASN A 366 2.82 -1.69 -3.69
N PRO A 367 3.21 -1.77 -2.41
CA PRO A 367 3.76 -0.63 -1.68
C PRO A 367 5.09 -0.13 -2.25
N TYR A 368 5.93 -1.03 -2.79
CA TYR A 368 7.21 -0.67 -3.39
C TYR A 368 7.03 0.18 -4.64
N LEU A 369 6.18 -0.26 -5.57
CA LEU A 369 5.89 0.49 -6.81
C LEU A 369 5.14 1.78 -6.52
N THR A 370 4.20 1.76 -5.57
CA THR A 370 3.46 2.93 -5.13
C THR A 370 4.39 4.02 -4.60
N PHE A 371 5.26 3.69 -3.65
CA PHE A 371 6.15 4.67 -3.07
C PHE A 371 7.24 5.12 -4.05
N ALA A 372 7.79 4.20 -4.86
CA ALA A 372 8.76 4.55 -5.90
C ALA A 372 8.16 5.51 -6.93
N SER A 373 6.93 5.27 -7.42
CA SER A 373 6.28 6.16 -8.38
C SER A 373 6.03 7.56 -7.82
N MET A 374 5.63 7.67 -6.56
CA MET A 374 5.46 8.96 -5.88
C MET A 374 6.80 9.71 -5.74
N LEU A 375 7.86 9.01 -5.30
CA LEU A 375 9.19 9.63 -5.19
C LEU A 375 9.69 10.12 -6.53
N MET A 376 9.54 9.32 -7.60
CA MET A 376 9.96 9.70 -8.95
C MET A 376 9.21 10.92 -9.48
N ALA A 377 7.90 11.00 -9.24
CA ALA A 377 7.09 12.16 -9.60
C ALA A 377 7.54 13.43 -8.84
N GLY A 378 7.79 13.30 -7.54
CA GLY A 378 8.30 14.41 -6.74
C GLY A 378 9.68 14.89 -7.17
N ILE A 379 10.59 13.96 -7.52
CA ILE A 379 11.92 14.28 -8.07
C ILE A 379 11.78 15.01 -9.41
N ASP A 380 10.88 14.56 -10.31
CA ASP A 380 10.60 15.26 -11.57
C ASP A 380 10.11 16.68 -11.31
N GLY A 381 9.22 16.84 -10.32
CA GLY A 381 8.72 18.14 -9.87
C GLY A 381 9.82 19.10 -9.46
N ILE A 382 10.75 18.65 -8.63
CA ILE A 382 11.89 19.48 -8.17
C ILE A 382 12.86 19.79 -9.32
N LYS A 383 13.25 18.79 -10.12
CA LYS A 383 14.17 18.95 -11.24
C LYS A 383 13.66 19.95 -12.28
N ASN A 384 12.38 19.88 -12.60
CA ASN A 384 11.74 20.69 -13.64
C ASN A 384 11.03 21.93 -13.07
N LYS A 385 11.12 22.17 -11.76
CA LYS A 385 10.48 23.30 -11.05
C LYS A 385 9.00 23.42 -11.38
N ILE A 386 8.28 22.30 -11.28
CA ILE A 386 6.85 22.22 -11.63
C ILE A 386 6.05 22.96 -10.56
N ASP A 387 5.43 24.08 -10.97
CA ASP A 387 4.58 24.86 -10.08
C ASP A 387 3.27 24.10 -9.82
N PRO A 388 2.90 23.85 -8.54
CA PRO A 388 1.62 23.22 -8.20
C PRO A 388 0.38 24.12 -8.42
N GLY A 389 0.57 25.36 -8.81
CA GLY A 389 -0.48 26.36 -8.91
C GLY A 389 -0.91 26.95 -7.55
N LYS A 390 -2.11 27.49 -7.49
CA LYS A 390 -2.66 28.05 -6.23
C LYS A 390 -3.17 26.95 -5.33
N ALA A 391 -2.93 27.10 -4.01
CA ALA A 391 -3.53 26.24 -3.01
C ALA A 391 -5.06 26.41 -2.95
N PHE A 392 -5.77 25.32 -2.66
CA PHE A 392 -7.23 25.31 -2.50
C PHE A 392 -7.60 25.24 -1.01
N ASP A 393 -7.86 26.40 -0.38
CA ASP A 393 -8.10 26.50 1.07
C ASP A 393 -9.59 26.44 1.45
N GLN A 394 -10.47 26.07 0.49
CA GLN A 394 -11.88 25.83 0.72
C GLN A 394 -12.21 24.35 0.79
N ASP A 395 -13.36 24.01 1.38
CA ASP A 395 -13.85 22.63 1.40
C ASP A 395 -14.23 22.19 -0.01
N LEU A 396 -13.44 21.28 -0.59
CA LEU A 396 -13.65 20.75 -1.95
C LEU A 396 -14.87 19.81 -2.04
N TYR A 397 -15.38 19.29 -0.92
CA TYR A 397 -16.60 18.50 -0.91
C TYR A 397 -17.86 19.34 -1.03
N SER A 398 -17.78 20.65 -0.76
CA SER A 398 -18.89 21.59 -0.89
C SER A 398 -19.06 22.18 -2.29
N LEU A 399 -18.15 21.87 -3.23
CA LEU A 399 -18.20 22.36 -4.61
C LEU A 399 -19.38 21.74 -5.36
N SER A 400 -20.02 22.55 -6.21
CA SER A 400 -21.05 22.09 -7.16
C SER A 400 -20.44 21.17 -8.22
N GLU A 401 -21.27 20.31 -8.82
CA GLU A 401 -20.82 19.44 -9.93
C GLU A 401 -20.17 20.19 -11.08
N ASP A 402 -20.67 21.41 -11.41
CA ASP A 402 -20.13 22.22 -12.48
C ASP A 402 -18.77 22.85 -12.15
N GLU A 403 -18.50 23.10 -10.87
CA GLU A 403 -17.17 23.50 -10.40
C GLU A 403 -16.20 22.33 -10.42
N VAL A 404 -16.62 21.16 -9.94
CA VAL A 404 -15.80 19.93 -9.95
C VAL A 404 -15.40 19.53 -11.38
N LYS A 405 -16.31 19.62 -12.35
CA LYS A 405 -16.02 19.31 -13.77
C LYS A 405 -14.90 20.15 -14.37
N LYS A 406 -14.60 21.31 -13.82
CA LYS A 406 -13.54 22.24 -14.29
C LYS A 406 -12.18 21.98 -13.65
N LEU A 407 -12.13 21.14 -12.63
CA LEU A 407 -10.91 20.85 -11.88
C LEU A 407 -10.28 19.51 -12.32
N PRO A 408 -8.96 19.41 -12.29
CA PRO A 408 -8.29 18.14 -12.57
C PRO A 408 -8.64 17.12 -11.49
N THR A 409 -8.90 15.87 -11.88
CA THR A 409 -9.25 14.79 -10.98
C THR A 409 -8.33 13.58 -11.15
N VAL A 410 -8.27 12.73 -10.13
CA VAL A 410 -7.71 11.37 -10.24
C VAL A 410 -8.47 10.59 -11.31
N CYS A 411 -7.94 9.44 -11.73
CA CYS A 411 -8.62 8.56 -12.67
C CYS A 411 -9.94 8.05 -12.11
N GLY A 412 -10.93 7.85 -12.97
CA GLY A 412 -12.24 7.29 -12.63
C GLY A 412 -12.32 5.76 -12.76
N SER A 413 -11.30 5.12 -13.34
CA SER A 413 -11.24 3.67 -13.52
C SER A 413 -9.81 3.15 -13.59
N LEU A 414 -9.62 1.84 -13.34
CA LEU A 414 -8.33 1.19 -13.51
C LEU A 414 -7.85 1.24 -14.96
N ARG A 415 -8.78 1.11 -15.92
CA ARG A 415 -8.48 1.25 -17.35
C ARG A 415 -7.88 2.62 -17.67
N GLU A 416 -8.49 3.66 -17.18
CA GLU A 416 -8.01 5.03 -17.36
C GLU A 416 -6.62 5.23 -16.73
N ALA A 417 -6.38 4.66 -15.55
CA ALA A 417 -5.07 4.72 -14.89
C ALA A 417 -3.98 4.01 -15.71
N MET A 418 -4.26 2.81 -16.25
CA MET A 418 -3.31 2.11 -17.13
C MET A 418 -3.02 2.91 -18.41
N GLN A 419 -4.02 3.52 -19.02
CA GLN A 419 -3.85 4.38 -20.20
C GLN A 419 -3.03 5.64 -19.89
N ASN A 420 -3.17 6.22 -18.71
CA ASN A 420 -2.36 7.36 -18.28
C ASN A 420 -0.92 6.94 -17.94
N LEU A 421 -0.71 5.79 -17.32
CA LEU A 421 0.62 5.24 -17.09
C LEU A 421 1.37 5.00 -18.41
N ASP A 422 0.68 4.44 -19.42
CA ASP A 422 1.25 4.20 -20.73
C ASP A 422 1.71 5.51 -21.42
N LYS A 423 0.93 6.58 -21.32
CA LYS A 423 1.23 7.88 -21.91
C LYS A 423 2.25 8.71 -21.15
N ASP A 424 2.27 8.60 -19.82
CA ASP A 424 3.08 9.43 -18.92
C ASP A 424 3.99 8.54 -18.07
N ARG A 425 4.94 7.87 -18.71
CA ARG A 425 5.90 6.95 -18.05
C ARG A 425 7.33 7.49 -17.96
N LYS A 426 7.64 8.57 -18.68
CA LYS A 426 9.02 9.07 -18.80
C LYS A 426 9.64 9.43 -17.45
N PHE A 427 8.89 10.03 -16.54
CA PHE A 427 9.39 10.38 -15.20
C PHE A 427 9.76 9.14 -14.39
N LEU A 428 9.11 7.99 -14.62
CA LEU A 428 9.40 6.72 -13.93
C LEU A 428 10.68 6.07 -14.44
N THR A 429 10.96 6.17 -15.75
CA THR A 429 12.13 5.53 -16.37
C THR A 429 13.41 6.34 -16.22
N GLU A 430 13.32 7.55 -15.71
CA GLU A 430 14.48 8.39 -15.38
C GLU A 430 15.45 7.63 -14.46
N GLY A 431 16.74 7.66 -14.82
CA GLY A 431 17.79 6.98 -14.05
C GLY A 431 17.73 5.46 -14.06
N GLY A 432 16.87 4.84 -14.87
CA GLY A 432 16.69 3.40 -14.93
C GLY A 432 15.96 2.82 -13.71
N VAL A 433 15.11 3.62 -13.05
CA VAL A 433 14.37 3.19 -11.84
C VAL A 433 13.32 2.18 -12.22
N PHE A 434 12.34 2.56 -13.04
CA PHE A 434 11.48 1.63 -13.76
C PHE A 434 12.06 1.37 -15.15
N THR A 435 11.66 0.27 -15.78
CA THR A 435 11.95 0.01 -17.19
C THR A 435 10.63 -0.03 -17.98
N ASP A 436 10.70 0.25 -19.28
CA ASP A 436 9.53 0.11 -20.14
C ASP A 436 8.99 -1.32 -20.12
N ASP A 437 9.86 -2.32 -20.10
CA ASP A 437 9.50 -3.74 -19.96
C ASP A 437 8.70 -4.02 -18.68
N GLN A 438 9.11 -3.48 -17.53
CA GLN A 438 8.37 -3.62 -16.28
C GLN A 438 6.99 -2.94 -16.35
N ILE A 439 6.92 -1.74 -16.93
CA ILE A 439 5.67 -1.00 -17.06
C ILE A 439 4.71 -1.71 -18.00
N ASP A 440 5.19 -2.18 -19.17
CA ASP A 440 4.38 -2.89 -20.16
C ASP A 440 3.81 -4.20 -19.58
N ALA A 441 4.65 -5.00 -18.91
CA ALA A 441 4.21 -6.21 -18.24
C ALA A 441 3.18 -5.95 -17.13
N TYR A 442 3.33 -4.86 -16.38
CA TYR A 442 2.36 -4.45 -15.36
C TYR A 442 1.03 -4.01 -15.98
N ILE A 443 1.07 -3.24 -17.04
CA ILE A 443 -0.13 -2.81 -17.79
C ILE A 443 -0.87 -4.02 -18.34
N GLU A 444 -0.18 -4.96 -18.99
CA GLU A 444 -0.78 -6.20 -19.50
C GLU A 444 -1.46 -7.00 -18.38
N LEU A 445 -0.76 -7.21 -17.26
CA LEU A 445 -1.29 -7.90 -16.10
C LEU A 445 -2.58 -7.25 -15.58
N LYS A 446 -2.65 -5.93 -15.57
CA LYS A 446 -3.83 -5.18 -15.09
C LYS A 446 -4.97 -5.17 -16.12
N PHE A 447 -4.67 -5.18 -17.41
CA PHE A 447 -5.71 -5.32 -18.43
C PHE A 447 -6.41 -6.68 -18.37
N GLN A 448 -5.74 -7.76 -17.95
CA GLN A 448 -6.39 -9.05 -17.69
C GLN A 448 -7.41 -8.95 -16.55
N GLU A 449 -7.09 -8.23 -15.46
CA GLU A 449 -8.03 -7.99 -14.35
C GLU A 449 -9.23 -7.12 -14.80
N ILE A 450 -8.97 -6.08 -15.58
CA ILE A 450 -9.99 -5.19 -16.15
C ILE A 450 -10.94 -6.00 -17.04
N TYR A 451 -10.39 -6.81 -17.95
CA TYR A 451 -11.17 -7.66 -18.85
C TYR A 451 -12.11 -8.59 -18.08
N ASN A 452 -11.57 -9.29 -17.09
CA ASN A 452 -12.36 -10.22 -16.26
C ASN A 452 -13.50 -9.49 -15.52
N PHE A 453 -13.21 -8.31 -14.97
CA PHE A 453 -14.21 -7.51 -14.26
C PHE A 453 -15.31 -6.99 -15.19
N GLU A 454 -14.94 -6.41 -16.33
CA GLU A 454 -15.88 -5.78 -17.28
C GLU A 454 -16.78 -6.79 -18.00
N HIS A 455 -16.39 -8.07 -18.07
CA HIS A 455 -17.16 -9.13 -18.75
C HIS A 455 -17.90 -10.04 -17.75
N THR A 456 -17.86 -9.72 -16.46
CA THR A 456 -18.62 -10.45 -15.43
C THR A 456 -19.90 -9.71 -15.12
N PRO A 457 -21.10 -10.29 -15.39
CA PRO A 457 -22.37 -9.65 -15.04
C PRO A 457 -22.46 -9.37 -13.53
N HIS A 458 -22.95 -8.19 -13.17
CA HIS A 458 -23.07 -7.76 -11.78
C HIS A 458 -24.54 -7.70 -11.34
N PRO A 459 -24.89 -8.06 -10.08
CA PRO A 459 -26.28 -8.05 -9.61
C PRO A 459 -27.04 -6.74 -9.84
N ILE A 460 -26.37 -5.58 -9.79
CA ILE A 460 -26.98 -4.27 -10.03
C ILE A 460 -27.48 -4.10 -11.49
N GLU A 461 -26.89 -4.82 -12.46
CA GLU A 461 -27.33 -4.75 -13.85
C GLU A 461 -28.68 -5.44 -14.02
N PHE A 462 -28.95 -6.49 -13.25
CA PHE A 462 -30.27 -7.12 -13.20
C PHE A 462 -31.32 -6.21 -12.58
N GLU A 463 -30.95 -5.47 -11.51
CA GLU A 463 -31.85 -4.46 -10.92
C GLU A 463 -32.20 -3.36 -11.94
N MET A 464 -31.20 -2.86 -12.68
CA MET A 464 -31.39 -1.74 -13.61
C MET A 464 -32.01 -2.12 -14.95
N TYR A 465 -31.73 -3.32 -15.49
CA TYR A 465 -31.97 -3.60 -16.90
C TYR A 465 -32.81 -4.85 -17.18
N TYR A 466 -33.08 -5.71 -16.19
CA TYR A 466 -33.74 -7.01 -16.45
C TYR A 466 -35.13 -6.88 -17.06
N SER A 467 -35.88 -5.84 -16.71
CA SER A 467 -37.24 -5.56 -17.22
C SER A 467 -37.29 -4.39 -18.19
N GLY A 468 -36.15 -3.91 -18.71
CA GLY A 468 -36.05 -2.79 -19.63
C GLY A 468 -36.30 -3.14 -21.09
#